data_62672e044a1f3f4bbf7406757d41deec
#
_entry.id   62672e044a1f3f4bbf7406757d41deec
#
_cell.length_a   1.000
_cell.length_b   1.000
_cell.length_c   1.000
_cell.angle_alpha   90.00
_cell.angle_beta   90.00
_cell.angle_gamma   90.00
#
_symmetry.space_group_name_H-M   'P 1'
#
loop_
_entity.id
_entity.type
_entity.pdbx_description
1 polymer ?
#
loop_
_entity_poly.entity_id
_entity_poly.type
_entity_poly.pdbx_seq_one_letter_code
_entity_poly.pdbx_strand_id
1 'polypeptide(L)'
;EVACVESYKGLIFGNWDTSAPNLRDYLGDIAWYLDGVLDRREGGTEIVGGVQKWTIDCNWKFPAEQFASDQYHALFSHASAVQVLGAKDDGSDKRLGDGQTARPVWETAKDALQFGQDGHGSGFFFTENPDANVWVDGEVSSYYRDTYAEAEQRLGKVRALRLAGHNNIFPTLSWLNGTATLRVWHPRGPDQVEVWAFCITDKAASDDVKAAFENSATRAFGPAGFLEQDDSENWCEIQKLLKGHRARNSKLCLEMGLGQEKRREDGIPGITNYIFSETAARGMYQRWADLLSSESWQEVHEKTAAYQLEVMK
;
A
#
# COMPACT_ATOMS: atom_id res chain seq x y z
N GLU A 1 -15.96 -14.28 -22.17
CA GLU A 1 -16.02 -14.91 -20.85
C GLU A 1 -14.62 -14.90 -20.25
N VAL A 2 -14.45 -14.58 -18.96
CA VAL A 2 -13.15 -14.62 -18.30
C VAL A 2 -12.75 -16.07 -18.11
N ALA A 3 -11.54 -16.44 -18.50
CA ALA A 3 -11.11 -17.82 -18.53
C ALA A 3 -10.91 -18.42 -17.14
N CYS A 4 -10.30 -17.66 -16.22
CA CYS A 4 -10.06 -18.07 -14.84
C CYS A 4 -10.68 -17.03 -13.91
N VAL A 5 -11.48 -17.47 -12.95
CA VAL A 5 -12.08 -16.64 -11.90
C VAL A 5 -11.87 -17.34 -10.56
N GLU A 6 -11.19 -16.68 -9.66
CA GLU A 6 -10.90 -17.21 -8.33
C GLU A 6 -11.21 -16.17 -7.25
N SER A 7 -11.42 -16.60 -6.02
CA SER A 7 -11.71 -15.72 -4.89
C SER A 7 -10.68 -15.89 -3.78
N TYR A 8 -10.26 -14.76 -3.20
CA TYR A 8 -9.46 -14.73 -1.99
C TYR A 8 -10.13 -13.86 -0.94
N LYS A 9 -10.63 -14.47 0.13
CA LYS A 9 -11.32 -13.79 1.24
C LYS A 9 -12.40 -12.78 0.81
N GLY A 10 -13.16 -13.14 -0.24
CA GLY A 10 -14.24 -12.31 -0.79
C GLY A 10 -13.83 -11.35 -1.91
N LEU A 11 -12.55 -11.12 -2.13
CA LEU A 11 -12.06 -10.45 -3.32
C LEU A 11 -12.09 -11.41 -4.51
N ILE A 12 -12.64 -10.98 -5.63
CA ILE A 12 -12.77 -11.77 -6.85
C ILE A 12 -11.72 -11.31 -7.86
N PHE A 13 -10.92 -12.23 -8.34
CA PHE A 13 -9.88 -12.01 -9.34
C PHE A 13 -10.22 -12.75 -10.63
N GLY A 14 -9.93 -12.13 -11.76
CA GLY A 14 -10.13 -12.72 -13.07
C GLY A 14 -8.87 -12.67 -13.92
N ASN A 15 -8.65 -13.72 -14.70
CA ASN A 15 -7.57 -13.80 -15.67
C ASN A 15 -8.08 -14.40 -16.99
N TRP A 16 -7.66 -13.83 -18.11
CA TRP A 16 -7.98 -14.36 -19.44
C TRP A 16 -7.00 -15.41 -19.94
N ASP A 17 -5.83 -15.52 -19.31
CA ASP A 17 -4.82 -16.50 -19.65
C ASP A 17 -5.02 -17.81 -18.87
N THR A 18 -5.39 -18.86 -19.55
CA THR A 18 -5.60 -20.20 -18.97
C THR A 18 -4.31 -20.88 -18.51
N SER A 19 -3.15 -20.40 -18.95
CA SER A 19 -1.84 -20.89 -18.54
C SER A 19 -1.28 -20.19 -17.31
N ALA A 20 -1.95 -19.15 -16.84
CA ALA A 20 -1.54 -18.41 -15.64
C ALA A 20 -1.52 -19.30 -14.39
N PRO A 21 -0.64 -19.02 -13.41
CA PRO A 21 -0.69 -19.67 -12.13
C PRO A 21 -2.06 -19.42 -11.45
N ASN A 22 -2.49 -20.35 -10.59
CA ASN A 22 -3.68 -20.10 -9.76
C ASN A 22 -3.47 -18.89 -8.86
N LEU A 23 -4.56 -18.31 -8.38
CA LEU A 23 -4.53 -17.08 -7.60
C LEU A 23 -3.65 -17.19 -6.35
N ARG A 24 -3.65 -18.33 -5.66
CA ARG A 24 -2.87 -18.51 -4.43
C ARG A 24 -1.37 -18.46 -4.72
N ASP A 25 -0.94 -19.12 -5.78
CA ASP A 25 0.46 -19.12 -6.22
C ASP A 25 0.86 -17.75 -6.74
N TYR A 26 -0.04 -17.05 -7.45
CA TYR A 26 0.20 -15.67 -7.91
C TYR A 26 0.38 -14.69 -6.76
N LEU A 27 -0.46 -14.77 -5.71
CA LEU A 27 -0.35 -13.91 -4.54
C LEU A 27 0.91 -14.21 -3.73
N GLY A 28 1.31 -15.48 -3.62
CA GLY A 28 2.50 -15.83 -2.86
C GLY A 28 2.52 -15.20 -1.46
N ASP A 29 3.64 -14.58 -1.11
CA ASP A 29 3.88 -13.98 0.20
C ASP A 29 3.04 -12.71 0.48
N ILE A 30 2.56 -11.98 -0.55
CA ILE A 30 1.72 -10.79 -0.33
C ILE A 30 0.37 -11.13 0.32
N ALA A 31 -0.09 -12.38 0.20
CA ALA A 31 -1.31 -12.85 0.85
C ALA A 31 -1.23 -12.72 2.38
N TRP A 32 -0.05 -12.94 2.99
CA TRP A 32 0.15 -12.74 4.42
C TRP A 32 -0.10 -11.29 4.85
N TYR A 33 0.29 -10.34 4.01
CA TYR A 33 0.09 -8.91 4.23
C TYR A 33 -1.36 -8.51 4.04
N LEU A 34 -2.03 -9.08 3.03
CA LEU A 34 -3.44 -8.84 2.75
C LEU A 34 -4.34 -9.38 3.87
N ASP A 35 -4.00 -10.53 4.45
CA ASP A 35 -4.70 -11.09 5.61
C ASP A 35 -4.71 -10.12 6.81
N GLY A 36 -3.68 -9.30 6.95
CA GLY A 36 -3.58 -8.30 8.01
C GLY A 36 -4.70 -7.25 7.98
N VAL A 37 -5.43 -7.13 6.89
CA VAL A 37 -6.58 -6.22 6.77
C VAL A 37 -7.89 -6.96 6.54
N LEU A 38 -7.88 -8.13 5.90
CA LEU A 38 -9.10 -8.86 5.56
C LEU A 38 -9.56 -9.87 6.63
N ASP A 39 -8.70 -10.22 7.58
CA ASP A 39 -8.97 -11.33 8.52
C ASP A 39 -8.67 -10.97 9.99
N ARG A 40 -8.88 -9.72 10.35
CA ARG A 40 -8.64 -9.24 11.72
C ARG A 40 -9.66 -9.78 12.71
N ARG A 41 -10.91 -9.93 12.29
CA ARG A 41 -12.01 -10.41 13.12
C ARG A 41 -12.75 -11.59 12.48
N GLU A 42 -13.43 -12.34 13.31
CA GLU A 42 -14.33 -13.38 12.84
C GLU A 42 -15.41 -12.79 11.94
N GLY A 43 -15.75 -13.53 10.87
CA GLY A 43 -16.69 -13.07 9.85
C GLY A 43 -16.05 -12.26 8.70
N GLY A 44 -14.79 -11.83 8.85
CA GLY A 44 -14.06 -11.09 7.82
C GLY A 44 -14.58 -9.66 7.63
N THR A 45 -14.35 -9.12 6.44
CA THR A 45 -14.65 -7.74 6.08
C THR A 45 -15.85 -7.60 5.14
N GLU A 46 -16.35 -6.38 5.02
CA GLU A 46 -17.32 -5.97 4.01
C GLU A 46 -16.99 -4.57 3.47
N ILE A 47 -17.59 -4.23 2.34
CA ILE A 47 -17.52 -2.89 1.77
C ILE A 47 -18.63 -2.04 2.36
N VAL A 48 -18.29 -0.82 2.80
CA VAL A 48 -19.25 0.17 3.31
C VAL A 48 -19.24 1.42 2.43
N GLY A 49 -20.36 2.16 2.39
CA GLY A 49 -20.50 3.42 1.67
C GLY A 49 -20.50 3.34 0.15
N GLY A 50 -20.35 2.16 -0.43
CA GLY A 50 -20.30 1.99 -1.89
C GLY A 50 -18.93 2.30 -2.48
N VAL A 51 -18.86 2.40 -3.82
CA VAL A 51 -17.62 2.65 -4.56
C VAL A 51 -17.50 4.12 -4.94
N GLN A 52 -16.37 4.73 -4.61
CA GLN A 52 -15.99 6.06 -5.08
C GLN A 52 -15.16 5.93 -6.36
N LYS A 53 -15.42 6.77 -7.36
CA LYS A 53 -14.75 6.72 -8.66
C LYS A 53 -14.36 8.11 -9.12
N TRP A 54 -13.14 8.23 -9.64
CA TRP A 54 -12.63 9.45 -10.28
C TRP A 54 -11.53 9.12 -11.28
N THR A 55 -11.10 10.08 -12.05
CA THR A 55 -10.00 9.94 -13.00
C THR A 55 -8.83 10.84 -12.58
N ILE A 56 -7.61 10.36 -12.85
CA ILE A 56 -6.37 11.10 -12.64
C ILE A 56 -5.59 11.07 -13.96
N ASP A 57 -5.08 12.22 -14.39
CA ASP A 57 -4.35 12.36 -15.65
C ASP A 57 -2.89 11.92 -15.51
N CYS A 58 -2.70 10.64 -15.20
CA CYS A 58 -1.40 10.01 -15.08
C CYS A 58 -1.43 8.54 -15.54
N ASN A 59 -0.25 7.96 -15.72
CA ASN A 59 -0.11 6.53 -15.97
C ASN A 59 -0.38 5.72 -14.70
N TRP A 60 -1.06 4.58 -14.82
CA TRP A 60 -1.41 3.69 -13.69
C TRP A 60 -0.21 3.24 -12.86
N LYS A 61 1.01 3.24 -13.44
CA LYS A 61 2.22 2.81 -12.73
C LYS A 61 2.61 3.78 -11.61
N PHE A 62 2.29 5.06 -11.70
CA PHE A 62 2.64 6.01 -10.63
C PHE A 62 1.92 5.68 -9.31
N PRO A 63 0.58 5.59 -9.27
CA PRO A 63 -0.08 5.20 -8.03
C PRO A 63 0.26 3.76 -7.60
N ALA A 64 0.42 2.81 -8.52
CA ALA A 64 0.81 1.44 -8.17
C ALA A 64 2.21 1.38 -7.54
N GLU A 65 3.18 2.12 -8.07
CA GLU A 65 4.53 2.25 -7.51
C GLU A 65 4.51 2.89 -6.13
N GLN A 66 3.80 4.01 -5.98
CA GLN A 66 3.70 4.69 -4.70
C GLN A 66 3.13 3.77 -3.62
N PHE A 67 2.07 3.03 -3.92
CA PHE A 67 1.48 2.07 -2.99
C PHE A 67 2.34 0.81 -2.77
N ALA A 68 3.21 0.45 -3.70
CA ALA A 68 4.14 -0.65 -3.51
C ALA A 68 5.34 -0.25 -2.63
N SER A 69 5.87 0.96 -2.77
CA SER A 69 7.24 1.29 -2.40
C SER A 69 7.41 2.65 -1.73
N ASP A 70 6.78 3.69 -2.24
CA ASP A 70 7.09 5.07 -1.87
C ASP A 70 6.47 5.47 -0.52
N GLN A 71 7.23 5.25 0.55
CA GLN A 71 6.85 5.69 1.89
C GLN A 71 7.44 7.06 2.27
N TYR A 72 8.47 7.51 1.55
CA TYR A 72 9.17 8.76 1.87
C TYR A 72 8.47 10.00 1.30
N HIS A 73 7.58 9.88 0.29
CA HIS A 73 6.81 11.02 -0.23
C HIS A 73 5.98 11.70 0.85
N ALA A 74 5.45 10.92 1.80
CA ALA A 74 4.61 11.43 2.89
C ALA A 74 5.30 12.52 3.72
N LEU A 75 6.64 12.49 3.82
CA LEU A 75 7.43 13.49 4.55
C LEU A 75 7.44 14.85 3.86
N PHE A 76 7.21 14.88 2.57
CA PHE A 76 7.26 16.08 1.74
C PHE A 76 5.88 16.48 1.24
N SER A 77 5.18 15.56 0.59
CA SER A 77 3.87 15.80 -0.02
C SER A 77 2.79 16.08 1.02
N HIS A 78 2.79 15.33 2.12
CA HIS A 78 1.79 15.47 3.17
C HIS A 78 2.26 16.27 4.39
N ALA A 79 3.39 16.97 4.30
CA ALA A 79 3.97 17.68 5.44
C ALA A 79 3.00 18.68 6.08
N SER A 80 2.26 19.46 5.28
CA SER A 80 1.29 20.44 5.75
C SER A 80 0.07 19.76 6.40
N ALA A 81 -0.42 18.67 5.82
CA ALA A 81 -1.53 17.90 6.37
C ALA A 81 -1.15 17.28 7.73
N VAL A 82 0.06 16.70 7.82
CA VAL A 82 0.59 16.16 9.09
C VAL A 82 0.68 17.23 10.17
N GLN A 83 1.12 18.45 9.82
CA GLN A 83 1.19 19.56 10.77
C GLN A 83 -0.19 19.96 11.30
N VAL A 84 -1.18 20.03 10.42
CA VAL A 84 -2.56 20.40 10.81
C VAL A 84 -3.18 19.30 11.66
N LEU A 85 -3.03 18.04 11.30
CA LEU A 85 -3.60 16.91 12.05
C LEU A 85 -2.91 16.68 13.39
N GLY A 86 -1.63 17.05 13.51
CA GLY A 86 -0.90 17.01 14.79
C GLY A 86 -1.19 18.19 15.70
N ALA A 87 -1.90 19.22 15.21
CA ALA A 87 -2.27 20.39 15.99
C ALA A 87 -3.33 20.03 17.05
N LYS A 88 -3.13 20.48 18.29
CA LYS A 88 -4.09 20.29 19.38
C LYS A 88 -4.79 21.60 19.70
N ASP A 89 -6.10 21.54 19.89
CA ASP A 89 -6.94 22.71 20.23
C ASP A 89 -6.66 23.33 21.61
N ASP A 90 -5.90 22.64 22.46
CA ASP A 90 -5.59 23.07 23.83
C ASP A 90 -4.35 23.97 23.93
N GLY A 91 -3.79 24.40 22.79
CA GLY A 91 -2.58 25.22 22.77
C GLY A 91 -1.28 24.50 23.16
N SER A 92 -1.38 23.20 23.43
CA SER A 92 -0.20 22.34 23.65
C SER A 92 0.44 21.88 22.34
N ASP A 93 0.20 22.63 21.29
CA ASP A 93 0.69 22.35 19.94
C ASP A 93 2.19 22.18 19.91
N LYS A 94 2.56 21.00 19.59
CA LYS A 94 3.93 20.68 19.24
C LYS A 94 3.98 20.43 17.75
N ARG A 95 4.00 21.52 16.99
CA ARG A 95 4.06 21.47 15.52
C ARG A 95 5.35 20.79 15.07
N LEU A 96 5.27 20.05 13.98
CA LEU A 96 6.46 19.63 13.27
C LEU A 96 7.27 20.87 12.90
N GLY A 97 8.39 21.10 13.55
CA GLY A 97 9.27 22.26 13.27
C GLY A 97 9.78 23.02 14.49
N ASP A 98 9.22 22.84 15.67
CA ASP A 98 9.78 23.42 16.92
C ASP A 98 10.86 22.55 17.59
N GLY A 99 11.27 21.49 16.93
CA GLY A 99 12.40 20.63 17.32
C GLY A 99 12.13 19.68 18.48
N GLN A 100 10.90 19.62 19.04
CA GLN A 100 10.71 18.86 20.27
C GLN A 100 9.75 17.66 20.19
N THR A 101 9.09 17.36 19.07
CA THR A 101 7.92 16.47 19.18
C THR A 101 7.63 15.46 18.12
N ALA A 102 8.18 15.57 16.93
CA ALA A 102 8.26 14.43 16.04
C ALA A 102 9.53 13.66 16.40
N ARG A 103 9.40 12.44 16.89
CA ARG A 103 10.53 11.52 16.78
C ARG A 103 11.05 11.64 15.35
N PRO A 104 12.34 11.87 15.15
CA PRO A 104 12.90 11.88 13.79
C PRO A 104 12.35 10.67 13.05
N VAL A 105 11.90 10.85 11.82
CA VAL A 105 11.30 9.78 11.01
C VAL A 105 12.20 8.54 10.97
N TRP A 106 13.52 8.73 10.98
CA TRP A 106 14.49 7.64 11.08
C TRP A 106 14.45 6.88 12.42
N GLU A 107 13.97 7.46 13.51
CA GLU A 107 13.79 6.73 14.78
C GLU A 107 12.49 5.92 14.78
N THR A 108 11.42 6.47 14.21
CA THR A 108 10.17 5.72 14.01
C THR A 108 10.29 4.66 12.93
N ALA A 109 11.22 4.86 12.00
CA ALA A 109 11.48 3.94 10.90
C ALA A 109 12.39 2.76 11.26
N LYS A 110 12.96 2.70 12.47
CA LYS A 110 13.89 1.62 12.85
C LYS A 110 13.28 0.22 12.71
N ASP A 111 11.98 0.11 12.99
CA ASP A 111 11.25 -1.15 12.93
C ASP A 111 10.29 -1.21 11.73
N ALA A 112 10.37 -0.20 10.84
CA ALA A 112 9.56 -0.14 9.66
C ALA A 112 10.25 -0.84 8.48
N LEU A 113 9.46 -1.57 7.70
CA LEU A 113 9.95 -2.45 6.65
C LEU A 113 9.24 -2.18 5.34
N GLN A 114 9.96 -2.44 4.26
CA GLN A 114 9.42 -2.60 2.93
C GLN A 114 9.55 -4.07 2.50
N PHE A 115 8.48 -4.63 1.96
CA PHE A 115 8.45 -5.92 1.29
C PHE A 115 8.37 -5.68 -0.22
N GLY A 116 9.12 -6.46 -1.00
CA GLY A 116 9.06 -6.43 -2.45
C GLY A 116 9.39 -7.78 -3.05
N GLN A 117 8.38 -8.48 -3.58
CA GLN A 117 8.56 -9.78 -4.21
C GLN A 117 7.50 -10.01 -5.29
N ASP A 118 7.89 -10.65 -6.39
CA ASP A 118 7.01 -11.04 -7.51
C ASP A 118 6.22 -9.86 -8.12
N GLY A 119 6.75 -8.64 -8.01
CA GLY A 119 6.11 -7.40 -8.42
C GLY A 119 5.14 -6.81 -7.40
N HIS A 120 4.84 -7.53 -6.33
CA HIS A 120 4.05 -7.05 -5.21
C HIS A 120 4.90 -6.22 -4.27
N GLY A 121 4.25 -5.29 -3.56
CA GLY A 121 4.94 -4.43 -2.60
C GLY A 121 4.11 -4.14 -1.36
N SER A 122 4.78 -3.93 -0.25
CA SER A 122 4.18 -3.48 1.00
C SER A 122 5.20 -2.67 1.79
N GLY A 123 4.87 -1.42 2.11
CA GLY A 123 5.62 -0.63 3.07
C GLY A 123 4.80 -0.45 4.34
N PHE A 124 5.36 -0.75 5.49
CA PHE A 124 4.60 -0.72 6.73
C PHE A 124 5.44 -0.34 7.94
N PHE A 125 4.77 0.32 8.88
CA PHE A 125 5.29 0.63 10.19
C PHE A 125 4.69 -0.32 11.21
N PHE A 126 5.52 -0.76 12.15
CA PHE A 126 5.02 -1.39 13.36
C PHE A 126 4.66 -0.31 14.36
N THR A 127 3.49 -0.42 14.94
CA THR A 127 3.09 0.43 16.06
C THR A 127 2.80 -0.46 17.26
N GLU A 128 3.47 -0.20 18.38
CA GLU A 128 3.13 -0.84 19.65
C GLU A 128 1.86 -0.24 20.26
N ASN A 129 1.46 0.92 19.76
CA ASN A 129 0.27 1.62 20.21
C ASN A 129 -0.75 1.68 19.05
N PRO A 130 -1.88 0.96 19.15
CA PRO A 130 -2.97 1.04 18.18
C PRO A 130 -3.54 2.46 17.99
N ASP A 131 -3.35 3.35 18.95
CA ASP A 131 -3.79 4.75 18.89
C ASP A 131 -2.85 5.64 18.05
N ALA A 132 -1.71 5.13 17.60
CA ALA A 132 -0.68 5.94 16.93
C ALA A 132 -0.98 6.25 15.46
N ASN A 133 -2.12 5.85 14.93
CA ASN A 133 -2.49 6.14 13.55
C ASN A 133 -3.12 7.53 13.43
N VAL A 134 -2.30 8.53 13.12
CA VAL A 134 -2.71 9.95 13.01
C VAL A 134 -3.67 10.25 11.84
N TRP A 135 -3.85 9.30 10.93
CA TRP A 135 -4.63 9.48 9.70
C TRP A 135 -6.11 9.10 9.85
N VAL A 136 -6.51 8.54 10.99
CA VAL A 136 -7.86 8.04 11.23
C VAL A 136 -8.53 8.74 12.41
N ASP A 137 -9.85 8.71 12.42
CA ASP A 137 -10.65 9.24 13.53
C ASP A 137 -10.40 8.48 14.83
N GLY A 138 -10.63 9.16 15.96
CA GLY A 138 -10.48 8.58 17.29
C GLY A 138 -11.33 7.33 17.51
N GLU A 139 -12.51 7.24 16.90
CA GLU A 139 -13.37 6.05 16.96
C GLU A 139 -12.73 4.86 16.23
N VAL A 140 -12.11 5.07 15.08
CA VAL A 140 -11.39 4.03 14.33
C VAL A 140 -10.19 3.56 15.14
N SER A 141 -9.43 4.47 15.75
CA SER A 141 -8.30 4.12 16.61
C SER A 141 -8.76 3.33 17.84
N SER A 142 -9.84 3.76 18.50
CA SER A 142 -10.42 3.05 19.63
C SER A 142 -10.90 1.65 19.25
N TYR A 143 -11.54 1.51 18.09
CA TYR A 143 -11.95 0.21 17.56
C TYR A 143 -10.77 -0.76 17.37
N TYR A 144 -9.67 -0.30 16.77
CA TYR A 144 -8.47 -1.12 16.61
C TYR A 144 -7.88 -1.56 17.94
N ARG A 145 -7.85 -0.68 18.93
CA ARG A 145 -7.41 -1.00 20.29
C ARG A 145 -8.31 -2.04 20.96
N ASP A 146 -9.62 -1.83 20.90
CA ASP A 146 -10.61 -2.66 21.58
C ASP A 146 -10.70 -4.07 20.96
N THR A 147 -10.40 -4.19 19.68
CA THR A 147 -10.39 -5.46 18.92
C THR A 147 -9.01 -6.11 18.79
N TYR A 148 -7.98 -5.48 19.39
CA TYR A 148 -6.59 -5.93 19.22
C TYR A 148 -6.38 -7.39 19.66
N ALA A 149 -6.93 -7.79 20.81
CA ALA A 149 -6.74 -9.14 21.34
C ALA A 149 -7.29 -10.23 20.40
N GLU A 150 -8.44 -9.98 19.76
CA GLU A 150 -8.98 -10.89 18.75
C GLU A 150 -8.09 -10.93 17.51
N ALA A 151 -7.66 -9.77 17.03
CA ALA A 151 -6.76 -9.68 15.88
C ALA A 151 -5.41 -10.37 16.16
N GLU A 152 -4.84 -10.23 17.34
CA GLU A 152 -3.61 -10.91 17.74
C GLU A 152 -3.78 -12.42 17.79
N GLN A 153 -4.89 -12.91 18.33
CA GLN A 153 -5.19 -14.35 18.36
C GLN A 153 -5.31 -14.95 16.95
N ARG A 154 -5.90 -14.21 16.01
CA ARG A 154 -6.13 -14.66 14.63
C ARG A 154 -4.89 -14.54 13.74
N LEU A 155 -4.18 -13.45 13.86
CA LEU A 155 -3.13 -13.04 12.91
C LEU A 155 -1.71 -13.16 13.48
N GLY A 156 -1.59 -13.26 14.79
CA GLY A 156 -0.32 -13.10 15.51
C GLY A 156 0.05 -11.63 15.70
N LYS A 157 0.89 -11.37 16.69
CA LYS A 157 1.27 -10.03 17.15
C LYS A 157 1.74 -9.10 16.02
N VAL A 158 2.61 -9.59 15.16
CA VAL A 158 3.22 -8.77 14.09
C VAL A 158 2.16 -8.22 13.13
N ARG A 159 1.23 -9.05 12.64
CA ARG A 159 0.17 -8.61 11.72
C ARG A 159 -0.88 -7.76 12.41
N ALA A 160 -1.21 -8.08 13.67
CA ALA A 160 -2.17 -7.31 14.43
C ALA A 160 -1.72 -5.85 14.67
N LEU A 161 -0.41 -5.63 14.80
CA LEU A 161 0.20 -4.32 15.00
C LEU A 161 0.49 -3.53 13.71
N ARG A 162 0.28 -4.13 12.54
CA ARG A 162 0.46 -3.45 11.24
C ARG A 162 -0.76 -2.59 10.90
N LEU A 163 -0.90 -1.44 11.53
CA LEU A 163 -2.04 -0.55 11.33
C LEU A 163 -1.78 0.61 10.36
N ALA A 164 -0.54 0.80 9.92
CA ALA A 164 -0.19 1.84 8.97
C ALA A 164 0.69 1.25 7.86
N GLY A 165 0.41 1.63 6.61
CA GLY A 165 1.22 1.24 5.47
C GLY A 165 0.47 1.19 4.15
N HIS A 166 1.26 1.29 3.08
CA HIS A 166 0.82 1.15 1.70
C HIS A 166 1.10 -0.25 1.20
N ASN A 167 0.27 -0.74 0.29
CA ASN A 167 0.43 -2.08 -0.26
C ASN A 167 -0.08 -2.12 -1.70
N ASN A 168 0.56 -2.94 -2.52
CA ASN A 168 0.12 -3.18 -3.90
C ASN A 168 0.27 -4.65 -4.29
N ILE A 169 -0.80 -5.24 -4.79
CA ILE A 169 -0.76 -6.48 -5.56
C ILE A 169 -0.60 -6.07 -7.03
N PHE A 170 0.52 -6.45 -7.62
CA PHE A 170 0.76 -6.18 -9.04
C PHE A 170 -0.39 -6.73 -9.91
N PRO A 171 -0.87 -6.03 -10.92
CA PRO A 171 -0.41 -4.69 -11.31
C PRO A 171 -1.13 -3.55 -10.59
N THR A 172 -2.41 -3.65 -10.22
CA THR A 172 -3.29 -2.49 -10.03
C THR A 172 -4.18 -2.53 -8.80
N LEU A 173 -4.01 -3.50 -7.90
CA LEU A 173 -4.79 -3.58 -6.67
C LEU A 173 -3.97 -3.10 -5.48
N SER A 174 -4.37 -1.99 -4.90
CA SER A 174 -3.70 -1.39 -3.74
C SER A 174 -4.62 -1.31 -2.52
N TRP A 175 -4.02 -1.23 -1.34
CA TRP A 175 -4.78 -0.94 -0.12
C TRP A 175 -3.93 -0.20 0.91
N LEU A 176 -4.62 0.50 1.79
CA LEU A 176 -4.03 1.14 2.97
C LEU A 176 -4.50 0.44 4.23
N ASN A 177 -3.56 0.07 5.08
CA ASN A 177 -3.89 -0.33 6.43
C ASN A 177 -4.30 0.92 7.25
N GLY A 178 -5.14 0.74 8.24
CA GLY A 178 -5.58 1.82 9.11
C GLY A 178 -6.77 2.59 8.56
N THR A 179 -6.63 3.30 7.45
CA THR A 179 -7.75 3.96 6.77
C THR A 179 -8.68 3.00 6.04
N ALA A 180 -8.28 1.72 5.97
CA ALA A 180 -9.09 0.63 5.45
C ALA A 180 -9.68 0.91 4.05
N THR A 181 -8.90 1.51 3.16
CA THR A 181 -9.28 1.74 1.76
C THR A 181 -8.60 0.72 0.85
N LEU A 182 -9.37 0.17 -0.07
CA LEU A 182 -8.92 -0.72 -1.12
C LEU A 182 -9.17 -0.06 -2.47
N ARG A 183 -8.21 -0.12 -3.39
CA ARG A 183 -8.23 0.62 -4.64
C ARG A 183 -7.87 -0.24 -5.82
N VAL A 184 -8.54 0.02 -6.94
CA VAL A 184 -8.18 -0.54 -8.23
C VAL A 184 -7.85 0.60 -9.19
N TRP A 185 -6.67 0.54 -9.79
CA TRP A 185 -6.17 1.50 -10.75
C TRP A 185 -6.47 1.00 -12.16
N HIS A 186 -7.57 1.47 -12.77
CA HIS A 186 -7.98 1.05 -14.11
C HIS A 186 -7.33 1.93 -15.18
N PRO A 187 -6.40 1.41 -15.99
CA PRO A 187 -5.82 2.17 -17.10
C PRO A 187 -6.90 2.58 -18.11
N ARG A 188 -6.94 3.87 -18.43
CA ARG A 188 -7.78 4.43 -19.51
C ARG A 188 -6.95 4.88 -20.70
N GLY A 189 -5.70 4.45 -20.76
CA GLY A 189 -4.69 4.79 -21.73
C GLY A 189 -3.34 5.05 -21.06
N PRO A 190 -2.35 5.55 -21.82
CA PRO A 190 -1.03 5.80 -21.28
C PRO A 190 -0.95 6.97 -20.30
N ASP A 191 -1.91 7.91 -20.38
CA ASP A 191 -1.91 9.19 -19.70
C ASP A 191 -3.09 9.37 -18.72
N GLN A 192 -3.93 8.35 -18.53
CA GLN A 192 -5.08 8.45 -17.63
C GLN A 192 -5.38 7.14 -16.94
N VAL A 193 -5.69 7.24 -15.65
CA VAL A 193 -6.16 6.15 -14.82
C VAL A 193 -7.52 6.50 -14.20
N GLU A 194 -8.44 5.54 -14.15
CA GLU A 194 -9.68 5.64 -13.38
C GLU A 194 -9.50 4.86 -12.09
N VAL A 195 -9.74 5.53 -10.97
CA VAL A 195 -9.65 4.96 -9.63
C VAL A 195 -11.02 4.44 -9.21
N TRP A 196 -11.04 3.21 -8.69
CA TRP A 196 -12.18 2.68 -7.95
C TRP A 196 -11.73 2.44 -6.52
N ALA A 197 -12.25 3.21 -5.59
CA ALA A 197 -11.91 3.13 -4.17
C ALA A 197 -13.09 2.60 -3.35
N PHE A 198 -12.79 1.68 -2.47
CA PHE A 198 -13.74 1.03 -1.57
C PHE A 198 -13.28 1.23 -0.14
N CYS A 199 -14.18 1.62 0.76
CA CYS A 199 -13.95 1.51 2.18
C CYS A 199 -14.30 0.09 2.62
N ILE A 200 -13.39 -0.56 3.34
CA ILE A 200 -13.58 -1.92 3.89
C ILE A 200 -13.52 -1.84 5.41
N THR A 201 -14.38 -2.58 6.08
CA THR A 201 -14.38 -2.70 7.54
C THR A 201 -14.77 -4.09 7.98
N ASP A 202 -14.51 -4.44 9.22
CA ASP A 202 -14.93 -5.73 9.77
C ASP A 202 -16.46 -5.82 9.81
N LYS A 203 -17.03 -6.93 9.34
CA LYS A 203 -18.47 -7.16 9.37
C LYS A 203 -19.06 -7.07 10.77
N ALA A 204 -18.28 -7.45 11.79
CA ALA A 204 -18.68 -7.45 13.18
C ALA A 204 -18.64 -6.04 13.83
N ALA A 205 -18.18 -5.01 13.11
CA ALA A 205 -18.19 -3.63 13.60
C ALA A 205 -19.63 -3.09 13.70
N SER A 206 -19.88 -2.20 14.67
CA SER A 206 -21.16 -1.49 14.78
C SER A 206 -21.35 -0.50 13.63
N ASP A 207 -22.59 -0.08 13.39
CA ASP A 207 -22.90 0.88 12.32
C ASP A 207 -22.19 2.23 12.54
N ASP A 208 -22.05 2.68 13.79
CA ASP A 208 -21.31 3.92 14.13
C ASP A 208 -19.83 3.79 13.77
N VAL A 209 -19.20 2.65 14.09
CA VAL A 209 -17.81 2.37 13.72
C VAL A 209 -17.66 2.29 12.20
N LYS A 210 -18.59 1.63 11.49
CA LYS A 210 -18.59 1.57 10.03
C LYS A 210 -18.66 2.97 9.40
N ALA A 211 -19.54 3.83 9.93
CA ALA A 211 -19.65 5.22 9.51
C ALA A 211 -18.36 6.02 9.78
N ALA A 212 -17.69 5.78 10.91
CA ALA A 212 -16.41 6.41 11.23
C ALA A 212 -15.30 5.99 10.25
N PHE A 213 -15.24 4.71 9.87
CA PHE A 213 -14.31 4.22 8.83
C PHE A 213 -14.58 4.88 7.47
N GLU A 214 -15.84 4.93 7.04
CA GLU A 214 -16.24 5.57 5.77
C GLU A 214 -15.88 7.05 5.75
N ASN A 215 -16.19 7.78 6.82
CA ASN A 215 -15.87 9.19 6.95
C ASN A 215 -14.35 9.43 6.93
N SER A 216 -13.60 8.63 7.65
CA SER A 216 -12.14 8.71 7.70
C SER A 216 -11.51 8.44 6.33
N ALA A 217 -11.93 7.35 5.66
CA ALA A 217 -11.45 6.99 4.33
C ALA A 217 -11.79 8.08 3.29
N THR A 218 -13.03 8.60 3.30
CA THR A 218 -13.47 9.64 2.36
C THR A 218 -12.73 10.94 2.58
N ARG A 219 -12.55 11.36 3.83
CA ARG A 219 -11.87 12.61 4.17
C ARG A 219 -10.39 12.61 3.80
N ALA A 220 -9.72 11.48 4.01
CA ALA A 220 -8.28 11.37 3.73
C ALA A 220 -7.99 11.02 2.27
N PHE A 221 -8.69 10.04 1.72
CA PHE A 221 -8.37 9.37 0.46
C PHE A 221 -9.57 9.23 -0.51
N GLY A 222 -10.64 9.98 -0.30
CA GLY A 222 -11.69 10.14 -1.31
C GLY A 222 -11.25 11.06 -2.44
N PRO A 223 -12.10 11.30 -3.48
CA PRO A 223 -11.75 12.14 -4.64
C PRO A 223 -11.33 13.56 -4.29
N ALA A 224 -11.84 14.09 -3.17
CA ALA A 224 -11.46 15.39 -2.59
C ALA A 224 -10.73 15.23 -1.25
N GLY A 225 -10.16 14.06 -0.99
CA GLY A 225 -9.44 13.76 0.22
C GLY A 225 -8.14 14.56 0.31
N PHE A 226 -7.82 15.05 1.50
CA PHE A 226 -6.69 15.97 1.67
C PHE A 226 -5.32 15.32 1.42
N LEU A 227 -5.20 13.99 1.56
CA LEU A 227 -3.99 13.25 1.17
C LEU A 227 -4.02 12.84 -0.30
N GLU A 228 -5.19 12.43 -0.81
CA GLU A 228 -5.37 12.03 -2.20
C GLU A 228 -5.03 13.16 -3.19
N GLN A 229 -5.39 14.41 -2.84
CA GLN A 229 -5.11 15.56 -3.71
C GLN A 229 -3.61 15.82 -3.82
N ASP A 230 -2.86 15.72 -2.72
CA ASP A 230 -1.42 15.85 -2.74
C ASP A 230 -0.76 14.79 -3.63
N ASP A 231 -1.20 13.53 -3.50
CA ASP A 231 -0.70 12.42 -4.31
C ASP A 231 -1.03 12.60 -5.79
N SER A 232 -2.29 12.90 -6.09
CA SER A 232 -2.77 13.07 -7.46
C SER A 232 -2.06 14.21 -8.20
N GLU A 233 -1.79 15.32 -7.51
CA GLU A 233 -1.04 16.45 -8.08
C GLU A 233 0.39 16.01 -8.44
N ASN A 234 1.07 15.30 -7.56
CA ASN A 234 2.40 14.78 -7.85
C ASN A 234 2.40 13.89 -9.10
N TRP A 235 1.47 12.95 -9.21
CA TRP A 235 1.40 12.04 -10.36
C TRP A 235 1.09 12.78 -11.66
N CYS A 236 0.18 13.75 -11.62
CA CYS A 236 -0.17 14.57 -12.77
C CYS A 236 1.03 15.41 -13.25
N GLU A 237 1.75 16.04 -12.33
CA GLU A 237 2.91 16.87 -12.67
C GLU A 237 4.08 16.03 -13.19
N ILE A 238 4.35 14.85 -12.61
CA ILE A 238 5.34 13.91 -13.13
C ILE A 238 4.96 13.47 -14.55
N GLN A 239 3.69 13.13 -14.79
CA GLN A 239 3.19 12.75 -16.13
C GLN A 239 3.41 13.88 -17.16
N LYS A 240 3.11 15.11 -16.80
CA LYS A 240 3.36 16.29 -17.65
C LYS A 240 4.84 16.48 -17.94
N LEU A 241 5.68 16.39 -16.88
CA LEU A 241 7.12 16.54 -17.00
C LEU A 241 7.74 15.49 -17.92
N LEU A 242 7.30 14.23 -17.83
CA LEU A 242 7.82 13.13 -18.64
C LEU A 242 7.45 13.22 -20.13
N LYS A 243 6.49 14.09 -20.52
CA LYS A 243 6.24 14.41 -21.93
C LYS A 243 7.36 15.28 -22.54
N GLY A 244 8.17 15.91 -21.70
CA GLY A 244 9.31 16.71 -22.13
C GLY A 244 10.45 15.86 -22.71
N HIS A 245 11.11 16.37 -23.75
CA HIS A 245 12.21 15.66 -24.43
C HIS A 245 13.35 15.27 -23.47
N ARG A 246 13.76 16.17 -22.58
CA ARG A 246 14.85 15.88 -21.63
C ARG A 246 14.44 14.84 -20.61
N ALA A 247 13.27 14.99 -20.00
CA ALA A 247 12.79 14.06 -18.97
C ALA A 247 12.66 12.61 -19.50
N ARG A 248 12.12 12.44 -20.71
CA ARG A 248 12.02 11.10 -21.34
C ARG A 248 13.36 10.42 -21.58
N ASN A 249 14.43 11.18 -21.71
CA ASN A 249 15.77 10.66 -21.96
C ASN A 249 16.64 10.67 -20.69
N SER A 250 16.11 11.08 -19.55
CA SER A 250 16.79 11.02 -18.27
C SER A 250 16.67 9.60 -17.70
N LYS A 251 17.74 9.16 -17.03
CA LYS A 251 17.70 7.91 -16.27
C LYS A 251 17.15 8.22 -14.88
N LEU A 252 16.22 7.41 -14.42
CA LEU A 252 15.78 7.39 -13.03
C LEU A 252 16.62 6.38 -12.26
N CYS A 253 16.95 6.71 -11.02
CA CYS A 253 17.71 5.86 -10.12
C CYS A 253 16.73 5.23 -9.12
N LEU A 254 16.66 3.91 -9.10
CA LEU A 254 15.90 3.11 -8.12
C LEU A 254 16.85 2.25 -7.27
N GLU A 255 18.01 2.80 -6.90
CA GLU A 255 19.08 2.03 -6.25
C GLU A 255 19.06 2.15 -4.72
N MET A 256 18.16 2.93 -4.13
CA MET A 256 18.10 3.09 -2.68
C MET A 256 17.83 1.75 -1.99
N GLY A 257 18.77 1.32 -1.14
CA GLY A 257 18.74 0.05 -0.45
C GLY A 257 19.11 -1.18 -1.30
N LEU A 258 19.60 -1.00 -2.52
CA LEU A 258 20.03 -2.12 -3.37
C LEU A 258 21.18 -2.89 -2.71
N GLY A 259 21.07 -4.24 -2.69
CA GLY A 259 22.02 -5.13 -2.04
C GLY A 259 21.87 -5.23 -0.52
N GLN A 260 20.79 -4.68 0.04
CA GLN A 260 20.44 -4.84 1.46
C GLN A 260 19.16 -5.66 1.66
N GLU A 261 18.63 -6.18 0.58
CA GLU A 261 17.49 -7.08 0.57
C GLU A 261 17.80 -8.38 1.32
N LYS A 262 16.83 -8.83 2.10
CA LYS A 262 16.98 -10.07 2.86
C LYS A 262 15.66 -10.77 3.15
N ARG A 263 15.73 -12.09 3.32
CA ARG A 263 14.65 -12.85 3.96
C ARG A 263 14.85 -12.82 5.46
N ARG A 264 13.77 -12.68 6.20
CA ARG A 264 13.79 -12.60 7.66
C ARG A 264 13.54 -13.96 8.29
N GLU A 265 14.09 -14.14 9.50
CA GLU A 265 13.92 -15.36 10.30
C GLU A 265 12.79 -15.21 11.35
N ASP A 266 12.24 -14.02 11.53
CA ASP A 266 11.21 -13.69 12.53
C ASP A 266 9.77 -13.95 12.08
N GLY A 267 9.59 -14.67 10.97
CA GLY A 267 8.29 -15.06 10.45
C GLY A 267 7.59 -14.02 9.55
N ILE A 268 8.24 -12.89 9.25
CA ILE A 268 7.78 -11.96 8.22
C ILE A 268 8.20 -12.52 6.86
N PRO A 269 7.24 -12.89 5.98
CA PRO A 269 7.56 -13.58 4.74
C PRO A 269 8.10 -12.64 3.67
N GLY A 270 8.79 -13.23 2.71
CA GLY A 270 9.26 -12.59 1.49
C GLY A 270 10.58 -11.86 1.63
N ILE A 271 10.89 -11.07 0.60
CA ILE A 271 12.10 -10.25 0.54
C ILE A 271 11.79 -8.89 1.15
N THR A 272 12.58 -8.51 2.14
CA THR A 272 12.37 -7.27 2.90
C THR A 272 13.60 -6.38 2.89
N ASN A 273 13.37 -5.10 3.10
CA ASN A 273 14.39 -4.08 3.25
C ASN A 273 13.93 -3.00 4.23
N TYR A 274 14.76 -2.01 4.45
CA TYR A 274 14.41 -0.80 5.17
C TYR A 274 13.26 -0.04 4.47
N ILE A 275 12.40 0.58 5.26
CA ILE A 275 11.13 1.21 4.78
C ILE A 275 11.33 2.24 3.66
N PHE A 276 12.40 3.01 3.70
CA PHE A 276 12.71 4.03 2.69
C PHE A 276 13.59 3.49 1.54
N SER A 277 13.63 2.18 1.36
CA SER A 277 14.26 1.57 0.17
C SER A 277 13.33 1.63 -1.04
N GLU A 278 13.86 1.25 -2.20
CA GLU A 278 13.11 1.12 -3.45
C GLU A 278 13.01 -0.35 -3.91
N THR A 279 13.12 -1.28 -2.97
CA THR A 279 13.08 -2.72 -3.24
C THR A 279 11.78 -3.12 -3.96
N ALA A 280 10.63 -2.61 -3.51
CA ALA A 280 9.35 -2.96 -4.13
C ALA A 280 9.16 -2.28 -5.48
N ALA A 281 9.63 -1.03 -5.68
CA ALA A 281 9.60 -0.36 -6.97
C ALA A 281 10.43 -1.12 -8.00
N ARG A 282 11.67 -1.50 -7.64
CA ARG A 282 12.53 -2.33 -8.51
C ARG A 282 11.84 -3.63 -8.89
N GLY A 283 11.27 -4.33 -7.91
CA GLY A 283 10.55 -5.58 -8.14
C GLY A 283 9.32 -5.41 -9.04
N MET A 284 8.57 -4.33 -8.88
CA MET A 284 7.40 -4.02 -9.70
C MET A 284 7.78 -3.78 -11.17
N TYR A 285 8.79 -2.96 -11.42
CA TYR A 285 9.25 -2.70 -12.79
C TYR A 285 9.93 -3.91 -13.41
N GLN A 286 10.67 -4.70 -12.65
CA GLN A 286 11.23 -5.95 -13.13
C GLN A 286 10.14 -6.92 -13.55
N ARG A 287 9.12 -7.13 -12.72
CA ARG A 287 7.96 -7.98 -13.04
C ARG A 287 7.22 -7.51 -14.28
N TRP A 288 7.03 -6.20 -14.41
CA TRP A 288 6.42 -5.61 -15.60
C TRP A 288 7.24 -5.90 -16.86
N ALA A 289 8.56 -5.74 -16.79
CA ALA A 289 9.46 -6.04 -17.90
C ALA A 289 9.48 -7.54 -18.24
N ASP A 290 9.51 -8.41 -17.24
CA ASP A 290 9.49 -9.86 -17.42
C ASP A 290 8.21 -10.32 -18.14
N LEU A 291 7.05 -9.81 -17.72
CA LEU A 291 5.78 -10.13 -18.38
C LEU A 291 5.71 -9.65 -19.84
N LEU A 292 6.33 -8.52 -20.16
CA LEU A 292 6.37 -8.00 -21.54
C LEU A 292 7.38 -8.72 -22.44
N SER A 293 8.39 -9.36 -21.86
CA SER A 293 9.51 -9.97 -22.59
C SER A 293 9.53 -11.50 -22.56
N SER A 294 8.53 -12.12 -21.95
CA SER A 294 8.44 -13.58 -21.84
C SER A 294 7.30 -14.15 -22.67
N GLU A 295 7.46 -15.35 -23.17
CA GLU A 295 6.47 -16.08 -23.94
C GLU A 295 5.66 -17.08 -23.09
N SER A 296 6.06 -17.31 -21.82
CA SER A 296 5.40 -18.23 -20.91
C SER A 296 5.55 -17.80 -19.44
N TRP A 297 4.63 -18.26 -18.61
CA TRP A 297 4.71 -18.07 -17.15
C TRP A 297 5.93 -18.74 -16.52
N GLN A 298 6.40 -19.85 -17.09
CA GLN A 298 7.64 -20.48 -16.64
C GLN A 298 8.83 -19.53 -16.83
N GLU A 299 8.95 -18.90 -17.99
CA GLU A 299 10.02 -17.94 -18.28
C GLU A 299 9.93 -16.70 -17.35
N VAL A 300 8.72 -16.22 -17.10
CA VAL A 300 8.50 -15.13 -16.12
C VAL A 300 9.01 -15.52 -14.73
N HIS A 301 8.68 -16.72 -14.26
CA HIS A 301 9.14 -17.20 -12.95
C HIS A 301 10.66 -17.37 -12.88
N GLU A 302 11.28 -17.89 -13.94
CA GLU A 302 12.74 -18.04 -14.02
C GLU A 302 13.46 -16.69 -13.95
N LYS A 303 12.99 -15.69 -14.71
CA LYS A 303 13.53 -14.33 -14.69
C LYS A 303 13.35 -13.67 -13.32
N THR A 304 12.16 -13.76 -12.76
CA THR A 304 11.86 -13.21 -11.40
C THR A 304 12.75 -13.85 -10.33
N ALA A 305 12.91 -15.18 -10.36
CA ALA A 305 13.79 -15.89 -9.42
C ALA A 305 15.26 -15.48 -9.57
N ALA A 306 15.74 -15.32 -10.80
CA ALA A 306 17.10 -14.86 -11.06
C ALA A 306 17.35 -13.45 -10.50
N TYR A 307 16.41 -12.52 -10.72
CA TYR A 307 16.46 -11.17 -10.17
C TYR A 307 16.49 -11.19 -8.61
N GLN A 308 15.61 -11.97 -7.98
CA GLN A 308 15.57 -12.08 -6.52
C GLN A 308 16.88 -12.60 -5.92
N LEU A 309 17.52 -13.57 -6.59
CA LEU A 309 18.83 -14.07 -6.18
C LEU A 309 19.95 -13.03 -6.37
N GLU A 310 19.84 -12.18 -7.38
CA GLU A 310 20.82 -11.13 -7.64
C GLU A 310 20.78 -10.03 -6.56
N VAL A 311 19.59 -9.53 -6.22
CA VAL A 311 19.44 -8.44 -5.24
C VAL A 311 19.74 -8.86 -3.80
N MET A 312 19.75 -10.16 -3.49
CA MET A 312 20.08 -10.70 -2.18
C MET A 312 21.57 -11.06 -2.01
N LYS A 313 22.41 -10.85 -3.01
CA LYS A 313 23.88 -11.08 -2.94
C LYS A 313 24.58 -9.88 -2.34
#